data_947123ceaf52e1c624dca45c61ca3b63
#
_entry.id   947123ceaf52e1c624dca45c61ca3b63
#
_cell.length_a   1.000
_cell.length_b   1.000
_cell.length_c   1.000
_cell.angle_alpha   90.00
_cell.angle_beta   90.00
_cell.angle_gamma   90.00
#
_symmetry.space_group_name_H-M   'P 1'
#
loop_
_entity.id
_entity.type
_entity.pdbx_description
1 polymer ?
#
loop_
_entity_poly.entity_id
_entity_poly.type
_entity_poly.pdbx_seq_one_letter_code
_entity_poly.pdbx_strand_id
1 'polypeptide(L)'
;MLTTELNTTDVPAVFSRFVSVIDDKHWMSQVKLCNEEIRGNRLLDRYLHSEYAIAYQLSQMTELTRRYGSIPRQYCQDAAIYPAIGFAVQVLSAVEGFGRVDGELFRRRVHGAFKNPADMRGLRLELSVATHFIRRGDHVTWPETTGVGNFDLFIEGLGKDGLEIECKSISDDKGRNIHLRESLDFFGVLKPQIESTIAGL
;
A
#
# COMPACT_ATOMS: atom_id res chain seq x y z
N MET A 1 -8.34 11.25 -15.60
CA MET A 1 -7.05 11.01 -16.29
C MET A 1 -6.01 10.77 -15.21
N LEU A 2 -5.40 9.60 -15.16
CA LEU A 2 -4.33 9.29 -14.20
C LEU A 2 -3.15 10.22 -14.48
N THR A 3 -2.86 11.12 -13.53
CA THR A 3 -1.67 11.95 -13.58
C THR A 3 -0.47 11.05 -13.30
N THR A 4 0.42 10.94 -14.25
CA THR A 4 1.56 10.01 -14.19
C THR A 4 2.88 10.70 -13.83
N GLU A 5 2.85 12.03 -13.78
CA GLU A 5 3.97 12.88 -13.38
C GLU A 5 3.50 13.78 -12.25
N LEU A 6 4.26 13.80 -11.17
CA LEU A 6 4.00 14.62 -10.01
C LEU A 6 5.21 15.51 -9.74
N ASN A 7 5.00 16.82 -9.71
CA ASN A 7 6.02 17.73 -9.21
C ASN A 7 6.11 17.60 -7.68
N THR A 8 7.31 17.71 -7.15
CA THR A 8 7.52 17.69 -5.69
C THR A 8 6.78 18.81 -4.96
N THR A 9 6.43 19.89 -5.66
CA THR A 9 5.61 21.01 -5.15
C THR A 9 4.16 20.61 -4.92
N ASP A 10 3.66 19.59 -5.62
CA ASP A 10 2.25 19.16 -5.57
C ASP A 10 2.01 18.09 -4.49
N VAL A 11 3.08 17.51 -3.94
CA VAL A 11 3.02 16.46 -2.92
C VAL A 11 2.11 16.84 -1.75
N PRO A 12 2.18 18.04 -1.14
CA PRO A 12 1.30 18.39 -0.02
C PRO A 12 -0.19 18.43 -0.41
N ALA A 13 -0.50 18.95 -1.59
CA ALA A 13 -1.88 19.03 -2.08
C ALA A 13 -2.46 17.63 -2.39
N VAL A 14 -1.67 16.78 -3.05
CA VAL A 14 -2.04 15.39 -3.32
C VAL A 14 -2.27 14.62 -2.03
N PHE A 15 -1.35 14.75 -1.06
CA PHE A 15 -1.49 14.06 0.23
C PHE A 15 -2.73 14.53 0.98
N SER A 16 -2.98 15.86 1.06
CA SER A 16 -4.18 16.41 1.71
C SER A 16 -5.47 15.88 1.06
N ARG A 17 -5.50 15.82 -0.28
CA ARG A 17 -6.63 15.25 -1.01
C ARG A 17 -6.80 13.75 -0.72
N PHE A 18 -5.70 13.00 -0.70
CA PHE A 18 -5.72 11.57 -0.38
C PHE A 18 -6.28 11.32 1.02
N VAL A 19 -5.85 12.09 2.03
CA VAL A 19 -6.41 12.04 3.39
C VAL A 19 -7.91 12.32 3.38
N SER A 20 -8.39 13.30 2.61
CA SER A 20 -9.81 13.63 2.54
C SER A 20 -10.68 12.55 1.89
N VAL A 21 -10.11 11.74 1.00
CA VAL A 21 -10.81 10.68 0.26
C VAL A 21 -10.77 9.34 1.00
N ILE A 22 -9.63 9.01 1.61
CA ILE A 22 -9.35 7.67 2.19
C ILE A 22 -9.44 7.68 3.72
N ASP A 23 -9.23 8.82 4.40
CA ASP A 23 -9.15 8.95 5.85
C ASP A 23 -7.87 8.33 6.46
N ASP A 24 -7.08 9.15 7.15
CA ASP A 24 -5.77 8.76 7.71
C ASP A 24 -5.85 7.70 8.83
N LYS A 25 -7.01 7.51 9.43
CA LYS A 25 -7.23 6.50 10.47
C LYS A 25 -6.86 5.08 10.02
N HIS A 26 -6.98 4.76 8.71
CA HIS A 26 -6.74 3.41 8.21
C HIS A 26 -5.28 3.01 8.33
N TRP A 27 -4.34 3.85 7.87
CA TRP A 27 -2.91 3.56 8.01
C TRP A 27 -2.37 3.90 9.38
N MET A 28 -2.90 4.94 10.06
CA MET A 28 -2.48 5.29 11.42
C MET A 28 -2.80 4.17 12.43
N SER A 29 -3.99 3.57 12.33
CA SER A 29 -4.38 2.42 13.16
C SER A 29 -3.49 1.21 12.88
N GLN A 30 -3.17 0.94 11.62
CA GLN A 30 -2.32 -0.19 11.25
C GLN A 30 -0.88 0.00 11.77
N VAL A 31 -0.30 1.18 11.59
CA VAL A 31 1.04 1.50 12.11
C VAL A 31 1.08 1.38 13.64
N LYS A 32 0.01 1.82 14.33
CA LYS A 32 -0.10 1.63 15.78
C LYS A 32 -0.03 0.15 16.17
N LEU A 33 -0.81 -0.71 15.49
CA LEU A 33 -0.78 -2.17 15.74
C LEU A 33 0.61 -2.76 15.48
N CYS A 34 1.24 -2.43 14.35
CA CYS A 34 2.61 -2.87 14.05
C CYS A 34 3.60 -2.45 15.14
N ASN A 35 3.52 -1.21 15.62
CA ASN A 35 4.41 -0.71 16.68
C ASN A 35 4.16 -1.41 18.04
N GLU A 36 2.93 -1.82 18.33
CA GLU A 36 2.61 -2.63 19.51
C GLU A 36 3.24 -4.03 19.40
N GLU A 37 3.16 -4.67 18.23
CA GLU A 37 3.81 -5.95 17.96
C GLU A 37 5.34 -5.85 18.08
N ILE A 38 5.95 -4.79 17.53
CA ILE A 38 7.41 -4.55 17.64
C ILE A 38 7.84 -4.37 19.11
N ARG A 39 7.02 -3.73 19.94
CA ARG A 39 7.31 -3.61 21.38
C ARG A 39 7.33 -4.98 22.08
N GLY A 40 6.44 -5.88 21.67
CA GLY A 40 6.40 -7.26 22.17
C GLY A 40 7.54 -8.13 21.62
N ASN A 41 7.91 -7.93 20.36
CA ASN A 41 8.97 -8.69 19.70
C ASN A 41 9.76 -7.80 18.74
N ARG A 42 10.92 -7.31 19.19
CA ARG A 42 11.78 -6.41 18.39
C ARG A 42 12.35 -7.03 17.12
N LEU A 43 12.35 -8.34 16.98
CA LEU A 43 12.79 -9.01 15.76
C LEU A 43 11.85 -8.76 14.58
N LEU A 44 10.60 -8.39 14.86
CA LEU A 44 9.60 -8.03 13.85
C LEU A 44 9.80 -6.64 13.22
N ASP A 45 10.66 -5.79 13.79
CA ASP A 45 10.80 -4.40 13.40
C ASP A 45 11.03 -4.24 11.90
N ARG A 46 12.11 -4.80 11.38
CA ARG A 46 12.45 -4.72 9.96
C ARG A 46 11.39 -5.37 9.07
N TYR A 47 10.85 -6.50 9.50
CA TYR A 47 9.82 -7.23 8.76
C TYR A 47 8.55 -6.39 8.60
N LEU A 48 7.99 -5.87 9.71
CA LEU A 48 6.76 -5.09 9.69
C LEU A 48 6.93 -3.75 8.95
N HIS A 49 8.07 -3.07 9.11
CA HIS A 49 8.36 -1.86 8.33
C HIS A 49 8.42 -2.13 6.83
N SER A 50 8.92 -3.28 6.40
CA SER A 50 8.95 -3.68 4.99
C SER A 50 7.55 -4.02 4.47
N GLU A 51 6.81 -4.87 5.18
CA GLU A 51 5.48 -5.33 4.76
C GLU A 51 4.45 -4.20 4.72
N TYR A 52 4.52 -3.27 5.67
CA TYR A 52 3.61 -2.13 5.79
C TYR A 52 4.24 -0.79 5.37
N ALA A 53 5.24 -0.83 4.48
CA ALA A 53 6.02 0.36 4.11
C ALA A 53 5.15 1.55 3.66
N ILE A 54 4.10 1.31 2.86
CA ILE A 54 3.18 2.36 2.43
C ILE A 54 2.47 3.01 3.63
N ALA A 55 1.99 2.20 4.58
CA ALA A 55 1.32 2.72 5.77
C ALA A 55 2.27 3.56 6.64
N TYR A 56 3.52 3.11 6.82
CA TYR A 56 4.54 3.86 7.56
C TYR A 56 4.90 5.19 6.88
N GLN A 57 5.08 5.20 5.57
CA GLN A 57 5.38 6.43 4.81
C GLN A 57 4.21 7.42 4.89
N LEU A 58 2.96 6.96 4.72
CA LEU A 58 1.76 7.80 4.87
C LEU A 58 1.63 8.32 6.32
N SER A 59 1.92 7.49 7.32
CA SER A 59 1.92 7.90 8.73
C SER A 59 2.94 9.02 8.99
N GLN A 60 4.16 8.90 8.45
CA GLN A 60 5.17 9.94 8.55
C GLN A 60 4.69 11.26 7.92
N MET A 61 4.06 11.22 6.75
CA MET A 61 3.50 12.41 6.10
C MET A 61 2.34 13.01 6.92
N THR A 62 1.50 12.17 7.54
CA THR A 62 0.44 12.61 8.46
C THR A 62 1.04 13.37 9.65
N GLU A 63 2.07 12.83 10.29
CA GLU A 63 2.73 13.48 11.42
C GLU A 63 3.43 14.79 11.04
N LEU A 64 4.08 14.83 9.86
CA LEU A 64 4.66 16.07 9.33
C LEU A 64 3.57 17.13 9.10
N THR A 65 2.44 16.75 8.50
CA THR A 65 1.32 17.65 8.25
C THR A 65 0.71 18.16 9.57
N ARG A 66 0.56 17.30 10.58
CA ARG A 66 0.07 17.70 11.90
C ARG A 66 1.01 18.67 12.61
N ARG A 67 2.32 18.43 12.48
CA ARG A 67 3.35 19.25 13.15
C ARG A 67 3.56 20.60 12.49
N TYR A 68 3.54 20.67 11.16
CA TYR A 68 3.94 21.85 10.39
C TYR A 68 2.80 22.51 9.61
N GLY A 69 1.58 21.94 9.68
CA GLY A 69 0.43 22.39 8.88
C GLY A 69 0.46 21.90 7.42
N SER A 70 1.60 21.43 6.94
CA SER A 70 1.83 20.89 5.59
C SER A 70 3.10 20.04 5.59
N ILE A 71 3.32 19.23 4.54
CA ILE A 71 4.60 18.51 4.37
C ILE A 71 5.67 19.53 3.96
N PRO A 72 6.75 19.73 4.73
CA PRO A 72 7.80 20.67 4.39
C PRO A 72 8.54 20.25 3.10
N ARG A 73 8.97 21.25 2.30
CA ARG A 73 9.58 21.03 0.97
C ARG A 73 10.74 20.04 0.97
N GLN A 74 11.57 20.07 1.99
CA GLN A 74 12.72 19.16 2.12
C GLN A 74 12.30 17.68 2.15
N TYR A 75 11.15 17.36 2.76
CA TYR A 75 10.60 16.00 2.79
C TYR A 75 9.91 15.62 1.48
N CYS A 76 9.39 16.60 0.73
CA CYS A 76 8.81 16.34 -0.59
C CYS A 76 9.85 15.88 -1.63
N GLN A 77 11.14 16.13 -1.37
CA GLN A 77 12.26 15.73 -2.23
C GLN A 77 12.89 14.39 -1.81
N ASP A 78 12.46 13.84 -0.68
CA ASP A 78 12.94 12.54 -0.21
C ASP A 78 12.34 11.40 -1.03
N ALA A 79 13.21 10.65 -1.71
CA ALA A 79 12.80 9.50 -2.51
C ALA A 79 12.06 8.42 -1.68
N ALA A 80 12.28 8.39 -0.36
CA ALA A 80 11.63 7.44 0.53
C ALA A 80 10.10 7.56 0.55
N ILE A 81 9.53 8.74 0.27
CA ILE A 81 8.06 8.92 0.24
C ILE A 81 7.43 8.61 -1.13
N TYR A 82 8.22 8.45 -2.20
CA TYR A 82 7.68 8.31 -3.55
C TYR A 82 6.76 7.11 -3.74
N PRO A 83 7.02 5.92 -3.15
CA PRO A 83 6.09 4.80 -3.26
C PRO A 83 4.69 5.12 -2.70
N ALA A 84 4.62 5.82 -1.56
CA ALA A 84 3.35 6.18 -0.94
C ALA A 84 2.62 7.30 -1.69
N ILE A 85 3.35 8.31 -2.18
CA ILE A 85 2.76 9.37 -3.01
C ILE A 85 2.32 8.84 -4.37
N GLY A 86 3.11 7.98 -5.00
CA GLY A 86 2.72 7.30 -6.23
C GLY A 86 1.44 6.48 -6.06
N PHE A 87 1.35 5.72 -4.96
CA PHE A 87 0.14 5.00 -4.59
C PHE A 87 -1.05 5.95 -4.37
N ALA A 88 -0.85 7.07 -3.64
CA ALA A 88 -1.90 8.05 -3.39
C ALA A 88 -2.44 8.67 -4.70
N VAL A 89 -1.55 9.05 -5.63
CA VAL A 89 -1.93 9.57 -6.95
C VAL A 89 -2.74 8.55 -7.74
N GLN A 90 -2.28 7.31 -7.79
CA GLN A 90 -2.96 6.23 -8.52
C GLN A 90 -4.36 5.95 -7.95
N VAL A 91 -4.48 5.88 -6.62
CA VAL A 91 -5.78 5.68 -5.95
C VAL A 91 -6.73 6.85 -6.22
N LEU A 92 -6.28 8.10 -6.07
CA LEU A 92 -7.10 9.28 -6.35
C LEU A 92 -7.61 9.27 -7.78
N SER A 93 -6.72 9.00 -8.73
CA SER A 93 -7.08 8.97 -10.14
C SER A 93 -8.07 7.85 -10.49
N ALA A 94 -7.92 6.69 -9.85
CA ALA A 94 -8.87 5.60 -10.01
C ALA A 94 -10.25 5.99 -9.43
N VAL A 95 -10.31 6.50 -8.20
CA VAL A 95 -11.56 6.93 -7.55
C VAL A 95 -12.27 8.02 -8.36
N GLU A 96 -11.53 8.94 -8.97
CA GLU A 96 -12.10 10.01 -9.82
C GLU A 96 -12.61 9.51 -11.17
N GLY A 97 -12.00 8.44 -11.70
CA GLY A 97 -12.43 7.78 -12.93
C GLY A 97 -13.69 6.92 -12.75
N PHE A 98 -13.98 6.48 -11.54
CA PHE A 98 -15.14 5.67 -11.24
C PHE A 98 -16.42 6.50 -11.05
N GLY A 99 -17.57 5.88 -11.35
CA GLY A 99 -18.86 6.36 -10.88
C GLY A 99 -18.95 6.33 -9.33
N ARG A 100 -19.98 6.99 -8.77
CA ARG A 100 -20.12 7.11 -7.31
C ARG A 100 -20.10 5.77 -6.57
N VAL A 101 -20.80 4.76 -7.11
CA VAL A 101 -20.91 3.44 -6.47
C VAL A 101 -19.57 2.69 -6.53
N ASP A 102 -18.97 2.63 -7.71
CA ASP A 102 -17.72 1.91 -7.93
C ASP A 102 -16.55 2.56 -7.19
N GLY A 103 -16.53 3.90 -7.14
CA GLY A 103 -15.57 4.65 -6.35
C GLY A 103 -15.65 4.35 -4.86
N GLU A 104 -16.87 4.08 -4.31
CA GLU A 104 -17.04 3.66 -2.93
C GLU A 104 -16.54 2.23 -2.70
N LEU A 105 -16.82 1.31 -3.62
CA LEU A 105 -16.32 -0.07 -3.55
C LEU A 105 -14.77 -0.09 -3.60
N PHE A 106 -14.19 0.68 -4.50
CA PHE A 106 -12.74 0.80 -4.62
C PHE A 106 -12.11 1.41 -3.36
N ARG A 107 -12.71 2.44 -2.74
CA ARG A 107 -12.24 2.98 -1.45
C ARG A 107 -12.24 1.91 -0.37
N ARG A 108 -13.29 1.09 -0.26
CA ARG A 108 -13.32 -0.03 0.71
C ARG A 108 -12.20 -1.04 0.48
N ARG A 109 -11.90 -1.33 -0.77
CA ARG A 109 -10.77 -2.19 -1.15
C ARG A 109 -9.43 -1.59 -0.69
N VAL A 110 -9.21 -0.29 -0.92
CA VAL A 110 -8.03 0.44 -0.42
C VAL A 110 -7.94 0.36 1.11
N HIS A 111 -9.04 0.54 1.82
CA HIS A 111 -9.08 0.41 3.29
C HIS A 111 -8.71 -1.00 3.76
N GLY A 112 -9.18 -2.04 3.06
CA GLY A 112 -8.81 -3.43 3.33
C GLY A 112 -7.33 -3.69 3.14
N ALA A 113 -6.76 -3.15 2.07
CA ALA A 113 -5.35 -3.32 1.71
C ALA A 113 -4.37 -2.79 2.78
N PHE A 114 -4.74 -1.77 3.57
CA PHE A 114 -3.90 -1.34 4.69
C PHE A 114 -3.77 -2.37 5.81
N LYS A 115 -4.74 -3.29 5.94
CA LYS A 115 -4.74 -4.31 6.99
C LYS A 115 -3.96 -5.57 6.63
N ASN A 116 -3.79 -5.82 5.33
CA ASN A 116 -3.19 -7.04 4.81
C ASN A 116 -2.09 -6.70 3.78
N PRO A 117 -0.82 -7.02 4.06
CA PRO A 117 0.27 -6.77 3.12
C PRO A 117 0.10 -7.44 1.75
N ALA A 118 -0.52 -8.63 1.70
CA ALA A 118 -0.75 -9.33 0.43
C ALA A 118 -1.75 -8.56 -0.44
N ASP A 119 -2.84 -8.05 0.15
CA ASP A 119 -3.84 -7.25 -0.55
C ASP A 119 -3.23 -5.91 -1.01
N MET A 120 -2.35 -5.31 -0.19
CA MET A 120 -1.63 -4.08 -0.57
C MET A 120 -0.69 -4.34 -1.77
N ARG A 121 0.03 -5.46 -1.79
CA ARG A 121 0.89 -5.83 -2.92
C ARG A 121 0.08 -6.05 -4.19
N GLY A 122 -1.04 -6.78 -4.09
CA GLY A 122 -1.97 -7.01 -5.20
C GLY A 122 -2.50 -5.70 -5.78
N LEU A 123 -3.09 -4.87 -4.94
CA LEU A 123 -3.65 -3.58 -5.34
C LEU A 123 -2.61 -2.66 -5.99
N ARG A 124 -1.39 -2.59 -5.45
CA ARG A 124 -0.30 -1.79 -6.04
C ARG A 124 0.12 -2.33 -7.42
N LEU A 125 0.16 -3.63 -7.59
CA LEU A 125 0.47 -4.24 -8.89
C LEU A 125 -0.60 -3.87 -9.92
N GLU A 126 -1.87 -4.04 -9.60
CA GLU A 126 -2.99 -3.67 -10.46
C GLU A 126 -2.95 -2.19 -10.86
N LEU A 127 -2.76 -1.29 -9.88
CA LEU A 127 -2.63 0.14 -10.13
C LEU A 127 -1.44 0.46 -11.04
N SER A 128 -0.32 -0.24 -10.88
CA SER A 128 0.86 -0.06 -11.73
C SER A 128 0.60 -0.52 -13.16
N VAL A 129 -0.04 -1.67 -13.33
CA VAL A 129 -0.44 -2.21 -14.65
C VAL A 129 -1.46 -1.27 -15.31
N ALA A 130 -2.50 -0.85 -14.58
CA ALA A 130 -3.50 0.09 -15.08
C ALA A 130 -2.85 1.40 -15.52
N THR A 131 -1.94 1.96 -14.70
CA THR A 131 -1.20 3.18 -15.03
C THR A 131 -0.40 3.03 -16.33
N HIS A 132 0.22 1.87 -16.56
CA HIS A 132 0.97 1.60 -17.79
C HIS A 132 0.08 1.73 -19.03
N PHE A 133 -1.09 1.10 -19.03
CA PHE A 133 -2.01 1.15 -20.18
C PHE A 133 -2.65 2.53 -20.36
N ILE A 134 -3.06 3.18 -19.27
CA ILE A 134 -3.64 4.53 -19.33
C ILE A 134 -2.63 5.55 -19.90
N ARG A 135 -1.33 5.41 -19.57
CA ARG A 135 -0.26 6.23 -20.19
C ARG A 135 -0.16 6.08 -21.70
N ARG A 136 -0.52 4.95 -22.24
CA ARG A 136 -0.55 4.66 -23.68
C ARG A 136 -1.82 5.19 -24.34
N GLY A 137 -2.78 5.70 -23.56
CA GLY A 137 -4.07 6.18 -24.04
C GLY A 137 -5.15 5.10 -24.10
N ASP A 138 -4.87 3.90 -23.54
CA ASP A 138 -5.82 2.81 -23.48
C ASP A 138 -6.88 3.08 -22.41
N HIS A 139 -8.12 2.62 -22.64
CA HIS A 139 -9.19 2.67 -21.65
C HIS A 139 -9.11 1.42 -20.75
N VAL A 140 -9.02 1.64 -19.43
CA VAL A 140 -8.86 0.57 -18.42
C VAL A 140 -10.06 0.57 -17.48
N THR A 141 -10.66 -0.61 -17.31
CA THR A 141 -11.74 -0.82 -16.32
C THR A 141 -11.34 -1.90 -15.30
N TRP A 142 -12.07 -1.96 -14.18
CA TRP A 142 -11.86 -2.91 -13.06
C TRP A 142 -13.10 -3.81 -12.88
N PRO A 143 -13.25 -4.87 -13.68
CA PRO A 143 -14.44 -5.70 -13.71
C PRO A 143 -14.76 -6.39 -12.38
N GLU A 144 -13.74 -6.88 -11.65
CA GLU A 144 -13.93 -7.46 -10.31
C GLU A 144 -14.48 -6.42 -9.32
N THR A 145 -13.97 -5.19 -9.35
CA THR A 145 -14.45 -4.11 -8.47
C THR A 145 -15.88 -3.70 -8.78
N THR A 146 -16.27 -3.72 -10.05
CA THR A 146 -17.62 -3.35 -10.51
C THR A 146 -18.60 -4.53 -10.53
N GLY A 147 -18.11 -5.75 -10.29
CA GLY A 147 -18.92 -6.98 -10.30
C GLY A 147 -19.32 -7.45 -11.72
N VAL A 148 -18.63 -6.96 -12.75
CA VAL A 148 -18.92 -7.30 -14.16
C VAL A 148 -18.10 -8.50 -14.66
N GLY A 149 -16.99 -8.85 -13.97
CA GLY A 149 -16.11 -9.94 -14.35
C GLY A 149 -15.28 -10.45 -13.18
N ASN A 150 -14.54 -11.55 -13.41
CA ASN A 150 -13.72 -12.23 -12.40
C ASN A 150 -12.21 -12.01 -12.62
N PHE A 151 -11.82 -10.98 -13.35
CA PHE A 151 -10.44 -10.60 -13.59
C PHE A 151 -10.19 -9.17 -13.11
N ASP A 152 -8.93 -8.85 -12.79
CA ASP A 152 -8.59 -7.60 -12.12
C ASP A 152 -8.78 -6.38 -13.01
N LEU A 153 -8.30 -6.45 -14.28
CA LEU A 153 -8.34 -5.33 -15.22
C LEU A 153 -8.82 -5.79 -16.59
N PHE A 154 -9.51 -4.87 -17.28
CA PHE A 154 -9.86 -5.03 -18.68
C PHE A 154 -9.40 -3.80 -19.48
N ILE A 155 -8.68 -4.06 -20.58
CA ILE A 155 -8.17 -3.01 -21.47
C ILE A 155 -9.00 -3.00 -22.73
N GLU A 156 -9.85 -1.99 -22.88
CA GLU A 156 -10.70 -1.84 -24.05
C GLU A 156 -9.88 -1.47 -25.30
N GLY A 157 -10.30 -2.00 -26.44
CA GLY A 157 -9.70 -1.68 -27.73
C GLY A 157 -8.32 -2.31 -27.98
N LEU A 158 -7.79 -3.11 -27.05
CA LEU A 158 -6.58 -3.87 -27.25
C LEU A 158 -6.92 -5.26 -27.81
N GLY A 159 -6.50 -5.56 -29.04
CA GLY A 159 -6.90 -6.77 -29.74
C GLY A 159 -8.32 -6.68 -30.32
N LYS A 160 -8.93 -7.83 -30.60
CA LYS A 160 -10.24 -7.91 -31.26
C LYS A 160 -11.40 -7.73 -30.27
N ASP A 161 -11.25 -8.27 -29.06
CA ASP A 161 -12.30 -8.35 -28.02
C ASP A 161 -11.89 -7.65 -26.70
N GLY A 162 -10.80 -6.90 -26.70
CA GLY A 162 -10.16 -6.35 -25.49
C GLY A 162 -9.17 -7.33 -24.87
N LEU A 163 -8.49 -6.91 -23.78
CA LEU A 163 -7.52 -7.72 -23.06
C LEU A 163 -7.92 -7.84 -21.59
N GLU A 164 -8.18 -9.08 -21.15
CA GLU A 164 -8.36 -9.43 -19.75
C GLU A 164 -7.02 -9.60 -19.06
N ILE A 165 -6.83 -9.02 -17.89
CA ILE A 165 -5.59 -9.10 -17.12
C ILE A 165 -5.89 -9.57 -15.70
N GLU A 166 -5.16 -10.60 -15.29
CA GLU A 166 -5.12 -11.10 -13.91
C GLU A 166 -3.74 -10.77 -13.31
N CYS A 167 -3.71 -10.04 -12.20
CA CYS A 167 -2.50 -9.61 -11.52
C CYS A 167 -2.15 -10.56 -10.37
N LYS A 168 -1.01 -11.22 -10.43
CA LYS A 168 -0.54 -12.11 -9.37
C LYS A 168 0.71 -11.56 -8.70
N SER A 169 0.57 -11.09 -7.47
CA SER A 169 1.73 -10.74 -6.65
C SER A 169 2.28 -11.96 -5.93
N ILE A 170 3.60 -12.04 -5.82
CA ILE A 170 4.29 -13.13 -5.12
C ILE A 170 5.10 -12.50 -3.97
N SER A 171 4.93 -13.05 -2.75
CA SER A 171 5.80 -12.69 -1.63
C SER A 171 7.09 -13.50 -1.65
N ASP A 172 8.14 -12.97 -1.01
CA ASP A 172 9.43 -13.66 -0.86
C ASP A 172 9.32 -14.98 -0.08
N ASP A 173 8.22 -15.15 0.67
CA ASP A 173 7.95 -16.36 1.44
C ASP A 173 7.18 -17.44 0.66
N LYS A 174 6.76 -17.16 -0.58
CA LYS A 174 6.00 -18.14 -1.38
C LYS A 174 6.85 -19.36 -1.68
N GLY A 175 6.33 -20.53 -1.33
CA GLY A 175 7.01 -21.82 -1.52
C GLY A 175 7.99 -22.20 -0.40
N ARG A 176 8.11 -21.40 0.67
CA ARG A 176 8.87 -21.78 1.87
C ARG A 176 7.99 -22.58 2.82
N ASN A 177 8.56 -23.61 3.44
CA ASN A 177 7.88 -24.41 4.47
C ASN A 177 7.71 -23.63 5.79
N ILE A 178 8.60 -22.67 6.06
CA ILE A 178 8.56 -21.80 7.24
C ILE A 178 8.57 -20.37 6.73
N HIS A 179 7.56 -19.60 7.08
CA HIS A 179 7.47 -18.20 6.71
C HIS A 179 8.35 -17.33 7.61
N LEU A 180 8.87 -16.24 7.06
CA LEU A 180 9.75 -15.33 7.80
C LEU A 180 9.09 -14.82 9.09
N ARG A 181 7.80 -14.50 9.05
CA ARG A 181 7.02 -14.05 10.21
C ARG A 181 7.05 -15.10 11.33
N GLU A 182 6.75 -16.35 11.01
CA GLU A 182 6.73 -17.47 11.96
C GLU A 182 8.11 -17.69 12.59
N SER A 183 9.17 -17.58 11.78
CA SER A 183 10.53 -17.67 12.27
C SER A 183 10.87 -16.58 13.29
N LEU A 184 10.48 -15.34 13.01
CA LEU A 184 10.73 -14.20 13.88
C LEU A 184 9.94 -14.30 15.19
N ASP A 185 8.70 -14.77 15.14
CA ASP A 185 7.86 -15.01 16.31
C ASP A 185 8.46 -16.13 17.19
N PHE A 186 8.90 -17.24 16.57
CA PHE A 186 9.59 -18.32 17.26
C PHE A 186 10.88 -17.85 17.98
N PHE A 187 11.73 -17.10 17.28
CA PHE A 187 12.94 -16.54 17.88
C PHE A 187 12.64 -15.53 18.99
N GLY A 188 11.56 -14.78 18.89
CA GLY A 188 11.11 -13.86 19.93
C GLY A 188 10.78 -14.58 21.25
N VAL A 189 10.23 -15.79 21.17
CA VAL A 189 9.93 -16.63 22.34
C VAL A 189 11.19 -17.37 22.84
N LEU A 190 12.02 -17.87 21.95
CA LEU A 190 13.18 -18.70 22.27
C LEU A 190 14.33 -17.89 22.89
N LYS A 191 14.59 -16.68 22.38
CA LYS A 191 15.72 -15.84 22.82
C LYS A 191 15.77 -15.58 24.33
N PRO A 192 14.68 -15.15 25.03
CA PRO A 192 14.69 -14.94 26.47
C PRO A 192 15.00 -16.23 27.26
N GLN A 193 14.55 -17.39 26.77
CA GLN A 193 14.79 -18.67 27.41
C GLN A 193 16.26 -19.05 27.34
N ILE A 194 16.90 -18.88 26.18
CA ILE A 194 18.33 -19.12 25.98
C ILE A 194 19.16 -18.17 26.85
N GLU A 195 18.82 -16.87 26.86
CA GLU A 195 19.55 -15.85 27.64
C GLU A 195 19.45 -16.15 29.16
N SER A 196 18.29 -16.58 29.66
CA SER A 196 18.13 -16.96 31.08
C SER A 196 18.95 -18.20 31.43
N THR A 197 19.04 -19.17 30.53
CA THR A 197 19.82 -20.40 30.73
C THR A 197 21.32 -20.08 30.77
N ILE A 198 21.81 -19.24 29.90
CA ILE A 198 23.24 -18.83 29.85
C ILE A 198 23.61 -18.00 31.08
N ALA A 199 22.71 -17.08 31.51
CA ALA A 199 22.97 -16.26 32.70
C ALA A 199 22.95 -17.05 34.04
N GLY A 200 22.39 -18.27 34.01
CA GLY A 200 22.38 -19.18 35.16
C GLY A 200 23.56 -20.15 35.24
N LEU A 201 24.44 -20.15 34.25
CA LEU A 201 25.71 -20.89 34.16
C LEU A 201 26.87 -20.03 34.66
#